data_7b9b5e0eb95baecc99e870c6dbd7c764
#
_entry.id   7b9b5e0eb95baecc99e870c6dbd7c764
#
_cell.length_a   1.000
_cell.length_b   1.000
_cell.length_c   1.000
_cell.angle_alpha   90.00
_cell.angle_beta   90.00
_cell.angle_gamma   90.00
#
_symmetry.space_group_name_H-M   'P 1'
#
loop_
_entity.id
_entity.type
_entity.pdbx_description
1 polymer ?
#
loop_
_entity_poly.entity_id
_entity_poly.type
_entity_poly.pdbx_seq_one_letter_code
_entity_poly.pdbx_strand_id
1 'polypeptide(L)'
;MSVTLPHDEDGSGPALVLLHAGIADRRMWSEHLEPLADPGYRVVALDLPGFGEAAVPPGEQAAWLDVLRTMDELSIDRAALVGNSFGGAVALRIAFVAPERVSALALISAPPPDMEPSPQLAAAWEAEEEALERGDTEAATQISVDTWTMPGAPQDLRERVAAMQRRAFELQGVEEPADAPDPLEEDAEALGRIDVPALVAAGEHDLVDFTEGARKMAGTMPQARHAMIAGAGHLAPLETPFAFREMVLGFLR
;
A
#
# COMPACT_ATOMS: atom_id res chain seq x y z
N MET A 1 -20.81 12.29 -8.59
CA MET A 1 -21.39 11.09 -7.95
C MET A 1 -20.25 10.48 -7.17
N SER A 2 -20.43 10.25 -5.88
CA SER A 2 -19.45 9.49 -5.08
C SER A 2 -19.40 8.08 -5.64
N VAL A 3 -18.21 7.61 -6.00
CA VAL A 3 -18.02 6.22 -6.48
C VAL A 3 -17.31 5.49 -5.36
N THR A 4 -18.01 4.53 -4.76
CA THR A 4 -17.38 3.59 -3.81
C THR A 4 -16.30 2.81 -4.55
N LEU A 5 -15.09 2.75 -3.99
CA LEU A 5 -14.03 1.96 -4.58
C LEU A 5 -14.42 0.46 -4.61
N PRO A 6 -14.08 -0.26 -5.70
CA PRO A 6 -14.27 -1.71 -5.74
C PRO A 6 -13.57 -2.36 -4.56
N HIS A 7 -14.26 -3.34 -3.94
CA HIS A 7 -13.76 -3.98 -2.73
C HIS A 7 -14.24 -5.42 -2.61
N ASP A 8 -13.48 -6.18 -1.84
CA ASP A 8 -13.89 -7.47 -1.30
C ASP A 8 -13.95 -7.35 0.22
N GLU A 9 -14.92 -8.00 0.87
CA GLU A 9 -15.03 -7.96 2.33
C GLU A 9 -15.35 -9.33 2.93
N ASP A 10 -14.94 -9.53 4.18
CA ASP A 10 -15.25 -10.70 4.98
C ASP A 10 -15.38 -10.34 6.47
N GLY A 11 -16.13 -11.15 7.21
CA GLY A 11 -16.30 -11.02 8.65
C GLY A 11 -17.20 -9.89 9.11
N SER A 12 -17.12 -9.61 10.39
CA SER A 12 -17.92 -8.56 11.06
C SER A 12 -17.20 -8.10 12.34
N GLY A 13 -17.50 -6.88 12.79
CA GLY A 13 -16.86 -6.31 13.99
C GLY A 13 -16.06 -5.04 13.68
N PRO A 14 -15.00 -4.72 14.45
CA PRO A 14 -14.14 -3.59 14.17
C PRO A 14 -13.54 -3.67 12.75
N ALA A 15 -13.58 -2.55 12.03
CA ALA A 15 -13.14 -2.53 10.64
C ALA A 15 -11.61 -2.58 10.50
N LEU A 16 -11.14 -3.38 9.55
CA LEU A 16 -9.77 -3.49 9.09
C LEU A 16 -9.75 -3.24 7.58
N VAL A 17 -9.19 -2.12 7.15
CA VAL A 17 -9.11 -1.74 5.73
C VAL A 17 -7.72 -2.05 5.20
N LEU A 18 -7.66 -2.80 4.10
CA LEU A 18 -6.44 -3.26 3.45
C LEU A 18 -6.21 -2.48 2.15
N LEU A 19 -5.04 -1.85 2.03
CA LEU A 19 -4.64 -1.01 0.91
C LEU A 19 -3.40 -1.62 0.23
N HIS A 20 -3.52 -1.92 -1.05
CA HIS A 20 -2.53 -2.67 -1.82
C HIS A 20 -1.31 -1.85 -2.25
N ALA A 21 -0.25 -2.54 -2.67
CA ALA A 21 0.93 -1.94 -3.28
C ALA A 21 0.65 -1.40 -4.70
N GLY A 22 1.46 -0.44 -5.17
CA GLY A 22 1.34 0.17 -6.49
C GLY A 22 1.58 -0.76 -7.69
N ILE A 23 2.04 -1.98 -7.46
CA ILE A 23 2.18 -3.04 -8.47
C ILE A 23 1.06 -4.10 -8.37
N ALA A 24 0.11 -3.90 -7.48
CA ALA A 24 -0.92 -4.88 -7.15
C ALA A 24 -2.31 -4.23 -7.17
N ASP A 25 -3.32 -5.01 -6.82
CA ASP A 25 -4.67 -4.58 -6.57
C ASP A 25 -5.25 -5.37 -5.38
N ARG A 26 -6.56 -5.22 -5.05
CA ARG A 26 -7.18 -5.89 -3.90
C ARG A 26 -6.98 -7.41 -3.90
N ARG A 27 -6.73 -8.03 -5.07
CA ARG A 27 -6.49 -9.48 -5.20
C ARG A 27 -5.24 -9.94 -4.46
N MET A 28 -4.31 -9.04 -4.13
CA MET A 28 -3.18 -9.40 -3.27
C MET A 28 -3.64 -9.85 -1.87
N TRP A 29 -4.80 -9.40 -1.44
CA TRP A 29 -5.36 -9.68 -0.12
C TRP A 29 -6.25 -10.92 -0.06
N SER A 30 -6.50 -11.61 -1.20
CA SER A 30 -7.47 -12.72 -1.27
C SER A 30 -7.22 -13.84 -0.25
N GLU A 31 -5.96 -14.14 0.06
CA GLU A 31 -5.57 -15.17 1.05
C GLU A 31 -5.59 -14.66 2.50
N HIS A 32 -5.91 -13.37 2.69
CA HIS A 32 -5.88 -12.71 3.99
C HIS A 32 -7.27 -12.39 4.53
N LEU A 33 -8.30 -12.29 3.68
CA LEU A 33 -9.64 -11.87 4.09
C LEU A 33 -10.18 -12.75 5.22
N GLU A 34 -10.38 -14.03 4.98
CA GLU A 34 -10.89 -14.98 5.98
C GLU A 34 -9.98 -15.08 7.22
N PRO A 35 -8.64 -15.28 7.10
CA PRO A 35 -7.79 -15.40 8.28
C PRO A 35 -7.67 -14.12 9.13
N LEU A 36 -7.89 -12.94 8.55
CA LEU A 36 -7.93 -11.69 9.30
C LEU A 36 -9.34 -11.42 9.87
N ALA A 37 -10.38 -11.96 9.24
CA ALA A 37 -11.76 -11.86 9.73
C ALA A 37 -12.06 -12.83 10.90
N ASP A 38 -11.44 -14.01 10.91
CA ASP A 38 -11.67 -15.06 11.92
C ASP A 38 -11.51 -14.59 13.38
N PRO A 39 -10.53 -13.72 13.73
CA PRO A 39 -10.44 -13.13 15.07
C PRO A 39 -11.55 -12.14 15.44
N GLY A 40 -12.48 -11.83 14.53
CA GLY A 40 -13.62 -10.95 14.77
C GLY A 40 -13.48 -9.54 14.18
N TYR A 41 -12.74 -9.37 13.08
CA TYR A 41 -12.68 -8.12 12.32
C TYR A 41 -13.65 -8.15 11.12
N ARG A 42 -14.15 -6.98 10.72
CA ARG A 42 -14.69 -6.74 9.38
C ARG A 42 -13.54 -6.30 8.49
N VAL A 43 -13.07 -7.18 7.62
CA VAL A 43 -11.93 -6.95 6.74
C VAL A 43 -12.43 -6.46 5.40
N VAL A 44 -11.91 -5.33 4.91
CA VAL A 44 -12.28 -4.73 3.63
C VAL A 44 -11.01 -4.45 2.84
N ALA A 45 -10.85 -5.11 1.69
CA ALA A 45 -9.74 -4.90 0.76
C ALA A 45 -10.20 -4.05 -0.41
N LEU A 46 -9.54 -2.90 -0.64
CA LEU A 46 -9.92 -1.93 -1.68
C LEU A 46 -9.03 -2.02 -2.90
N ASP A 47 -9.60 -1.76 -4.09
CA ASP A 47 -8.80 -1.29 -5.23
C ASP A 47 -8.65 0.23 -5.12
N LEU A 48 -7.41 0.70 -5.09
CA LEU A 48 -7.10 2.12 -5.15
C LEU A 48 -7.32 2.65 -6.58
N PRO A 49 -7.60 3.95 -6.78
CA PRO A 49 -7.79 4.54 -8.11
C PRO A 49 -6.67 4.20 -9.08
N GLY A 50 -7.00 3.75 -10.29
CA GLY A 50 -6.04 3.31 -11.30
C GLY A 50 -5.58 1.85 -11.17
N PHE A 51 -6.17 1.06 -10.27
CA PHE A 51 -5.81 -0.35 -10.05
C PHE A 51 -7.04 -1.26 -10.04
N GLY A 52 -6.82 -2.52 -10.43
CA GLY A 52 -7.85 -3.56 -10.39
C GLY A 52 -9.08 -3.23 -11.21
N GLU A 53 -10.18 -2.94 -10.56
CA GLU A 53 -11.45 -2.50 -11.18
C GLU A 53 -11.73 -1.01 -10.95
N ALA A 54 -10.90 -0.30 -10.18
CA ALA A 54 -11.04 1.12 -9.94
C ALA A 54 -10.47 1.95 -11.09
N ALA A 55 -11.32 2.64 -11.83
CA ALA A 55 -10.89 3.59 -12.84
C ALA A 55 -10.17 4.80 -12.19
N VAL A 56 -9.29 5.44 -12.95
CA VAL A 56 -8.74 6.74 -12.57
C VAL A 56 -9.85 7.78 -12.63
N PRO A 57 -10.20 8.46 -11.52
CA PRO A 57 -11.22 9.51 -11.56
C PRO A 57 -10.71 10.74 -12.32
N PRO A 58 -11.59 11.56 -12.90
CA PRO A 58 -11.18 12.79 -13.56
C PRO A 58 -10.74 13.85 -12.55
N GLY A 59 -9.72 14.65 -12.88
CA GLY A 59 -9.21 15.75 -12.06
C GLY A 59 -8.03 15.35 -11.18
N GLU A 60 -7.75 16.16 -10.17
CA GLU A 60 -6.66 15.92 -9.22
C GLU A 60 -6.89 14.66 -8.42
N GLN A 61 -5.83 13.84 -8.27
CA GLN A 61 -5.87 12.55 -7.62
C GLN A 61 -5.53 12.69 -6.13
N ALA A 62 -6.39 12.13 -5.29
CA ALA A 62 -6.20 12.09 -3.84
C ALA A 62 -6.73 10.74 -3.30
N ALA A 63 -5.98 9.67 -3.55
CA ALA A 63 -6.40 8.31 -3.18
C ALA A 63 -6.83 8.19 -1.71
N TRP A 64 -6.21 8.96 -0.80
CA TRP A 64 -6.61 9.00 0.62
C TRP A 64 -8.02 9.56 0.83
N LEU A 65 -8.46 10.53 0.01
CA LEU A 65 -9.83 11.05 0.08
C LEU A 65 -10.84 10.07 -0.52
N ASP A 66 -10.44 9.30 -1.54
CA ASP A 66 -11.29 8.27 -2.13
C ASP A 66 -11.51 7.10 -1.16
N VAL A 67 -10.47 6.70 -0.41
CA VAL A 67 -10.59 5.72 0.67
C VAL A 67 -11.51 6.22 1.78
N LEU A 68 -11.33 7.47 2.25
CA LEU A 68 -12.21 8.06 3.27
C LEU A 68 -13.67 8.11 2.82
N ARG A 69 -13.96 8.52 1.58
CA ARG A 69 -15.31 8.48 1.00
C ARG A 69 -15.87 7.05 0.93
N THR A 70 -15.03 6.09 0.54
CA THR A 70 -15.44 4.69 0.50
C THR A 70 -15.76 4.16 1.91
N MET A 71 -14.97 4.53 2.93
CA MET A 71 -15.28 4.21 4.32
C MET A 71 -16.65 4.78 4.74
N ASP A 72 -16.98 6.02 4.34
CA ASP A 72 -18.28 6.64 4.62
C ASP A 72 -19.43 5.85 3.96
N GLU A 73 -19.31 5.51 2.68
CA GLU A 73 -20.31 4.72 1.94
C GLU A 73 -20.52 3.32 2.54
N LEU A 74 -19.46 2.71 3.08
CA LEU A 74 -19.49 1.41 3.76
C LEU A 74 -19.89 1.52 5.24
N SER A 75 -20.26 2.72 5.73
CA SER A 75 -20.56 3.00 7.13
C SER A 75 -19.46 2.56 8.10
N ILE A 76 -18.21 2.83 7.73
CA ILE A 76 -17.02 2.61 8.53
C ILE A 76 -16.59 3.95 9.13
N ASP A 77 -17.02 4.22 10.36
CA ASP A 77 -16.65 5.47 11.05
C ASP A 77 -15.16 5.51 11.40
N ARG A 78 -14.59 4.36 11.78
CA ARG A 78 -13.20 4.21 12.20
C ARG A 78 -12.67 2.83 11.87
N ALA A 79 -11.43 2.74 11.38
CA ALA A 79 -10.79 1.47 11.02
C ALA A 79 -9.34 1.39 11.46
N ALA A 80 -8.83 0.17 11.62
CA ALA A 80 -7.41 -0.07 11.49
C ALA A 80 -7.07 -0.10 9.99
N LEU A 81 -5.99 0.58 9.59
CA LEU A 81 -5.52 0.61 8.21
C LEU A 81 -4.25 -0.23 8.08
N VAL A 82 -4.24 -1.13 7.12
CA VAL A 82 -3.06 -1.93 6.76
C VAL A 82 -2.71 -1.62 5.31
N GLY A 83 -1.58 -0.98 5.09
CA GLY A 83 -1.13 -0.60 3.75
C GLY A 83 0.24 -1.17 3.41
N ASN A 84 0.38 -1.74 2.21
CA ASN A 84 1.66 -2.14 1.66
C ASN A 84 2.12 -1.11 0.62
N SER A 85 3.36 -0.63 0.74
CA SER A 85 3.98 0.29 -0.23
C SER A 85 3.10 1.53 -0.48
N PHE A 86 2.62 1.75 -1.70
CA PHE A 86 1.68 2.82 -2.06
C PHE A 86 0.44 2.86 -1.14
N GLY A 87 -0.16 1.71 -0.83
CA GLY A 87 -1.25 1.63 0.13
C GLY A 87 -0.87 2.10 1.53
N GLY A 88 0.40 1.89 1.93
CA GLY A 88 0.96 2.45 3.16
C GLY A 88 1.10 3.98 3.11
N ALA A 89 1.53 4.53 1.97
CA ALA A 89 1.59 5.97 1.75
C ALA A 89 0.19 6.61 1.82
N VAL A 90 -0.83 5.96 1.25
CA VAL A 90 -2.23 6.38 1.33
C VAL A 90 -2.73 6.33 2.78
N ALA A 91 -2.47 5.23 3.51
CA ALA A 91 -2.87 5.08 4.91
C ALA A 91 -2.24 6.14 5.82
N LEU A 92 -0.97 6.51 5.56
CA LEU A 92 -0.26 7.54 6.31
C LEU A 92 -0.91 8.92 6.14
N ARG A 93 -1.33 9.26 4.92
CA ARG A 93 -2.06 10.51 4.61
C ARG A 93 -3.42 10.54 5.28
N ILE A 94 -4.16 9.43 5.30
CA ILE A 94 -5.42 9.33 6.04
C ILE A 94 -5.19 9.59 7.53
N ALA A 95 -4.17 8.96 8.12
CA ALA A 95 -3.85 9.14 9.54
C ALA A 95 -3.43 10.58 9.88
N PHE A 96 -2.88 11.33 8.93
CA PHE A 96 -2.54 12.74 9.11
C PHE A 96 -3.74 13.67 8.97
N VAL A 97 -4.57 13.49 7.93
CA VAL A 97 -5.70 14.43 7.65
C VAL A 97 -6.95 14.11 8.45
N ALA A 98 -7.14 12.88 8.90
CA ALA A 98 -8.32 12.39 9.61
C ALA A 98 -7.96 11.36 10.70
N PRO A 99 -7.12 11.73 11.70
CA PRO A 99 -6.63 10.78 12.72
C PRO A 99 -7.75 10.12 13.53
N GLU A 100 -8.89 10.78 13.70
CA GLU A 100 -10.07 10.23 14.38
C GLU A 100 -10.68 9.04 13.63
N ARG A 101 -10.42 8.91 12.32
CA ARG A 101 -10.89 7.80 11.47
C ARG A 101 -9.99 6.56 11.57
N VAL A 102 -8.80 6.67 12.21
CA VAL A 102 -7.80 5.62 12.28
C VAL A 102 -7.66 5.10 13.71
N SER A 103 -7.94 3.80 13.91
CA SER A 103 -7.78 3.14 15.22
C SER A 103 -6.36 2.62 15.45
N ALA A 104 -5.72 2.14 14.38
CA ALA A 104 -4.35 1.66 14.34
C ALA A 104 -3.83 1.73 12.89
N LEU A 105 -2.52 1.79 12.71
CA LEU A 105 -1.87 1.93 11.41
C LEU A 105 -0.78 0.88 11.25
N ALA A 106 -0.89 -0.01 10.26
CA ALA A 106 0.17 -0.94 9.90
C ALA A 106 0.73 -0.57 8.51
N LEU A 107 1.92 0.00 8.50
CA LEU A 107 2.66 0.42 7.31
C LEU A 107 3.69 -0.63 6.96
N ILE A 108 3.47 -1.34 5.87
CA ILE A 108 4.35 -2.42 5.40
C ILE A 108 5.09 -1.93 4.16
N SER A 109 6.41 -1.84 4.22
CA SER A 109 7.23 -1.35 3.10
C SER A 109 6.71 -0.01 2.52
N ALA A 110 6.18 0.86 3.38
CA ALA A 110 5.66 2.16 2.97
C ALA A 110 6.82 3.14 2.73
N PRO A 111 6.78 3.95 1.66
CA PRO A 111 7.77 4.99 1.45
C PRO A 111 7.59 6.10 2.50
N PRO A 112 8.67 6.62 3.11
CA PRO A 112 8.59 7.86 3.87
C PRO A 112 8.22 9.04 2.95
N PRO A 113 7.52 10.07 3.44
CA PRO A 113 7.09 11.20 2.61
C PRO A 113 8.24 11.95 1.91
N ASP A 114 9.40 11.95 2.53
CA ASP A 114 10.62 12.61 2.05
C ASP A 114 11.64 11.60 1.47
N MET A 115 11.15 10.51 0.87
CA MET A 115 12.02 9.49 0.30
C MET A 115 12.76 10.01 -0.94
N GLU A 116 14.09 10.02 -0.86
CA GLU A 116 14.93 10.15 -2.05
C GLU A 116 15.32 8.72 -2.50
N PRO A 117 15.00 8.33 -3.75
CA PRO A 117 15.27 6.98 -4.21
C PRO A 117 16.76 6.68 -4.25
N SER A 118 17.14 5.49 -3.80
CA SER A 118 18.51 4.99 -3.98
C SER A 118 18.83 4.91 -5.48
N PRO A 119 20.13 4.89 -5.86
CA PRO A 119 20.52 4.71 -7.26
C PRO A 119 19.94 3.45 -7.91
N GLN A 120 19.72 2.39 -7.13
CA GLN A 120 19.11 1.17 -7.61
C GLN A 120 17.64 1.38 -7.95
N LEU A 121 16.89 2.02 -7.06
CA LEU A 121 15.44 2.27 -7.24
C LEU A 121 15.23 3.30 -8.36
N ALA A 122 16.03 4.37 -8.40
CA ALA A 122 15.96 5.37 -9.46
C ALA A 122 16.21 4.75 -10.85
N ALA A 123 17.22 3.89 -10.98
CA ALA A 123 17.50 3.21 -12.24
C ALA A 123 16.37 2.24 -12.66
N ALA A 124 15.68 1.60 -11.72
CA ALA A 124 14.55 0.74 -12.02
C ALA A 124 13.35 1.56 -12.54
N TRP A 125 13.05 2.69 -11.92
CA TRP A 125 11.99 3.61 -12.36
C TRP A 125 12.30 4.21 -13.74
N GLU A 126 13.53 4.68 -13.97
CA GLU A 126 13.96 5.19 -15.28
C GLU A 126 13.79 4.13 -16.37
N ALA A 127 14.20 2.89 -16.11
CA ALA A 127 14.05 1.79 -17.09
C ALA A 127 12.58 1.43 -17.37
N GLU A 128 11.71 1.49 -16.34
CA GLU A 128 10.27 1.28 -16.49
C GLU A 128 9.63 2.39 -17.34
N GLU A 129 9.93 3.66 -17.02
CA GLU A 129 9.45 4.85 -17.75
C GLU A 129 9.89 4.79 -19.22
N GLU A 130 11.17 4.54 -19.49
CA GLU A 130 11.67 4.36 -20.86
C GLU A 130 10.96 3.23 -21.64
N ALA A 131 10.59 2.13 -20.98
CA ALA A 131 9.84 1.05 -21.61
C ALA A 131 8.40 1.49 -21.95
N LEU A 132 7.74 2.22 -21.05
CA LEU A 132 6.40 2.78 -21.29
C LEU A 132 6.40 3.84 -22.40
N GLU A 133 7.39 4.74 -22.45
CA GLU A 133 7.54 5.73 -23.52
C GLU A 133 7.69 5.09 -24.90
N ARG A 134 8.35 3.92 -24.97
CA ARG A 134 8.45 3.12 -26.21
C ARG A 134 7.20 2.33 -26.54
N GLY A 135 6.18 2.35 -25.67
CA GLY A 135 4.97 1.54 -25.80
C GLY A 135 5.19 0.05 -25.50
N ASP A 136 6.31 -0.31 -24.85
CA ASP A 136 6.65 -1.69 -24.49
C ASP A 136 6.16 -2.01 -23.06
N THR A 137 4.84 -2.10 -22.92
CA THR A 137 4.18 -2.40 -21.64
C THR A 137 4.63 -3.74 -21.05
N GLU A 138 5.01 -4.71 -21.89
CA GLU A 138 5.48 -6.00 -21.38
C GLU A 138 6.87 -5.88 -20.75
N ALA A 139 7.78 -5.13 -21.37
CA ALA A 139 9.08 -4.85 -20.78
C ALA A 139 8.94 -4.06 -19.47
N ALA A 140 8.09 -3.02 -19.44
CA ALA A 140 7.79 -2.26 -18.22
C ALA A 140 7.25 -3.18 -17.12
N THR A 141 6.28 -4.05 -17.44
CA THR A 141 5.74 -5.04 -16.50
C THR A 141 6.83 -5.95 -15.94
N GLN A 142 7.73 -6.44 -16.78
CA GLN A 142 8.79 -7.33 -16.33
C GLN A 142 9.79 -6.60 -15.42
N ILE A 143 10.13 -5.36 -15.75
CA ILE A 143 11.00 -4.50 -14.89
C ILE A 143 10.34 -4.31 -13.52
N SER A 144 9.06 -3.95 -13.47
CA SER A 144 8.31 -3.80 -12.21
C SER A 144 8.31 -5.11 -11.41
N VAL A 145 8.02 -6.26 -12.04
CA VAL A 145 8.02 -7.55 -11.35
C VAL A 145 9.40 -7.90 -10.80
N ASP A 146 10.47 -7.67 -11.57
CA ASP A 146 11.85 -7.94 -11.15
C ASP A 146 12.29 -7.01 -9.99
N THR A 147 11.80 -5.77 -9.98
CA THR A 147 12.10 -4.80 -8.92
C THR A 147 11.38 -5.12 -7.62
N TRP A 148 10.10 -5.49 -7.68
CA TRP A 148 9.23 -5.55 -6.51
C TRP A 148 8.97 -6.96 -5.97
N THR A 149 9.40 -8.02 -6.64
CA THR A 149 9.37 -9.38 -6.10
C THR A 149 10.76 -9.85 -5.72
N MET A 150 10.83 -10.69 -4.70
CA MET A 150 12.12 -11.25 -4.29
C MET A 150 12.81 -12.02 -5.42
N PRO A 151 14.15 -11.97 -5.52
CA PRO A 151 14.91 -12.87 -6.37
C PRO A 151 14.57 -14.33 -6.04
N GLY A 152 14.08 -15.09 -7.05
CA GLY A 152 13.68 -16.48 -6.85
C GLY A 152 12.25 -16.67 -6.32
N ALA A 153 11.44 -15.62 -6.30
CA ALA A 153 10.00 -15.75 -6.03
C ALA A 153 9.35 -16.79 -6.97
N PRO A 154 8.39 -17.60 -6.48
CA PRO A 154 7.71 -18.61 -7.30
C PRO A 154 7.11 -18.01 -8.58
N GLN A 155 7.16 -18.78 -9.67
CA GLN A 155 6.72 -18.29 -10.98
C GLN A 155 5.23 -17.88 -10.99
N ASP A 156 4.39 -18.62 -10.30
CA ASP A 156 2.96 -18.32 -10.17
C ASP A 156 2.69 -17.00 -9.43
N LEU A 157 3.50 -16.68 -8.41
CA LEU A 157 3.44 -15.39 -7.72
C LEU A 157 3.84 -14.27 -8.69
N ARG A 158 4.95 -14.42 -9.41
CA ARG A 158 5.42 -13.43 -10.39
C ARG A 158 4.39 -13.20 -11.50
N GLU A 159 3.78 -14.27 -12.03
CA GLU A 159 2.72 -14.17 -13.04
C GLU A 159 1.47 -13.46 -12.50
N ARG A 160 1.08 -13.73 -11.25
CA ARG A 160 -0.02 -13.05 -10.58
C ARG A 160 0.26 -11.55 -10.42
N VAL A 161 1.45 -11.16 -9.98
CA VAL A 161 1.88 -9.77 -9.86
C VAL A 161 1.92 -9.09 -11.23
N ALA A 162 2.51 -9.74 -12.24
CA ALA A 162 2.54 -9.23 -13.61
C ALA A 162 1.14 -8.96 -14.18
N ALA A 163 0.17 -9.84 -13.90
CA ALA A 163 -1.21 -9.67 -14.36
C ALA A 163 -1.91 -8.45 -13.68
N MET A 164 -1.61 -8.18 -12.42
CA MET A 164 -2.11 -6.99 -11.71
C MET A 164 -1.45 -5.72 -12.26
N GLN A 165 -0.14 -5.73 -12.50
CA GLN A 165 0.59 -4.58 -13.04
C GLN A 165 0.17 -4.23 -14.46
N ARG A 166 0.02 -5.22 -15.35
CA ARG A 166 -0.52 -4.95 -16.72
C ARG A 166 -1.88 -4.26 -16.64
N ARG A 167 -2.73 -4.73 -15.73
CA ARG A 167 -4.03 -4.12 -15.54
C ARG A 167 -3.95 -2.68 -15.05
N ALA A 168 -3.00 -2.35 -14.17
CA ALA A 168 -2.76 -0.99 -13.72
C ALA A 168 -2.33 -0.10 -14.91
N PHE A 169 -1.37 -0.52 -15.72
CA PHE A 169 -0.96 0.23 -16.92
C PHE A 169 -2.10 0.46 -17.92
N GLU A 170 -3.01 -0.53 -18.09
CA GLU A 170 -4.20 -0.35 -18.94
C GLU A 170 -5.15 0.74 -18.40
N LEU A 171 -5.30 0.86 -17.08
CA LEU A 171 -6.22 1.80 -16.46
C LEU A 171 -5.64 3.21 -16.36
N GLN A 172 -4.36 3.33 -16.03
CA GLN A 172 -3.67 4.60 -15.82
C GLN A 172 -3.39 5.32 -17.15
N GLY A 173 -3.22 4.56 -18.24
CA GLY A 173 -2.96 5.14 -19.56
C GLY A 173 -1.59 5.81 -19.65
N VAL A 174 -1.42 6.68 -20.66
CA VAL A 174 -0.15 7.37 -20.94
C VAL A 174 -0.09 8.76 -20.27
N GLU A 175 -1.24 9.36 -19.96
CA GLU A 175 -1.30 10.68 -19.31
C GLU A 175 -1.43 10.47 -17.79
N GLU A 176 -0.42 10.86 -17.06
CA GLU A 176 -0.49 10.90 -15.61
C GLU A 176 -1.46 12.01 -15.18
N PRO A 177 -2.51 11.66 -14.41
CA PRO A 177 -3.37 12.67 -13.84
C PRO A 177 -2.58 13.52 -12.82
N ALA A 178 -2.90 14.78 -12.69
CA ALA A 178 -2.28 15.63 -11.68
C ALA A 178 -2.66 15.16 -10.27
N ASP A 179 -1.68 15.01 -9.40
CA ASP A 179 -1.90 14.74 -7.99
C ASP A 179 -2.39 15.99 -7.26
N ALA A 180 -3.28 15.81 -6.30
CA ALA A 180 -3.61 16.85 -5.34
C ALA A 180 -2.37 17.18 -4.48
N PRO A 181 -2.27 18.40 -3.93
CA PRO A 181 -1.20 18.74 -3.01
C PRO A 181 -1.07 17.72 -1.88
N ASP A 182 0.14 17.21 -1.68
CA ASP A 182 0.39 16.20 -0.66
C ASP A 182 0.40 16.83 0.75
N PRO A 183 -0.53 16.44 1.63
CA PRO A 183 -0.62 17.04 2.96
C PRO A 183 0.60 16.77 3.85
N LEU A 184 1.42 15.78 3.51
CA LEU A 184 2.64 15.45 4.27
C LEU A 184 3.87 16.20 3.80
N GLU A 185 3.92 16.62 2.53
CA GLU A 185 5.06 17.38 1.98
C GLU A 185 5.03 18.87 2.43
N GLU A 186 3.84 19.39 2.70
CA GLU A 186 3.70 20.78 3.15
C GLU A 186 4.16 21.03 4.60
N ASP A 187 4.44 19.95 5.34
CA ASP A 187 4.76 20.00 6.77
C ASP A 187 5.90 19.07 7.17
N ALA A 188 7.08 19.62 7.33
CA ALA A 188 8.28 18.87 7.73
C ALA A 188 8.13 18.11 9.09
N GLU A 189 7.15 18.47 9.91
CA GLU A 189 6.87 17.82 11.20
C GLU A 189 5.66 16.87 11.13
N ALA A 190 5.08 16.65 9.94
CA ALA A 190 3.84 15.87 9.76
C ALA A 190 3.88 14.50 10.44
N LEU A 191 4.95 13.74 10.25
CA LEU A 191 5.11 12.41 10.86
C LEU A 191 5.07 12.45 12.41
N GLY A 192 5.66 13.49 13.01
CA GLY A 192 5.67 13.69 14.47
C GLY A 192 4.29 14.04 15.04
N ARG A 193 3.33 14.43 14.20
CA ARG A 193 1.95 14.75 14.61
C ARG A 193 0.97 13.59 14.41
N ILE A 194 1.37 12.51 13.75
CA ILE A 194 0.55 11.31 13.62
C ILE A 194 0.61 10.52 14.92
N ASP A 195 -0.33 10.81 15.82
CA ASP A 195 -0.41 10.24 17.16
C ASP A 195 -1.46 9.10 17.24
N VAL A 196 -1.29 8.10 16.38
CA VAL A 196 -2.09 6.86 16.40
C VAL A 196 -1.17 5.67 16.63
N PRO A 197 -1.63 4.59 17.30
CA PRO A 197 -0.83 3.36 17.39
C PRO A 197 -0.39 2.89 16.01
N ALA A 198 0.92 2.71 15.80
CA ALA A 198 1.46 2.36 14.50
C ALA A 198 2.48 1.22 14.58
N LEU A 199 2.38 0.31 13.61
CA LEU A 199 3.39 -0.67 13.25
C LEU A 199 4.01 -0.24 11.93
N VAL A 200 5.30 0.03 11.90
CA VAL A 200 6.04 0.36 10.68
C VAL A 200 7.04 -0.75 10.42
N ALA A 201 6.80 -1.51 9.36
CA ALA A 201 7.58 -2.69 9.06
C ALA A 201 8.03 -2.72 7.60
N ALA A 202 9.12 -3.44 7.32
CA ALA A 202 9.57 -3.77 5.98
C ALA A 202 9.96 -5.25 5.92
N GLY A 203 10.03 -5.81 4.73
CA GLY A 203 10.61 -7.14 4.53
C GLY A 203 12.12 -7.15 4.81
N GLU A 204 12.64 -8.26 5.32
CA GLU A 204 14.07 -8.43 5.60
C GLU A 204 14.96 -8.24 4.36
N HIS A 205 14.40 -8.58 3.18
CA HIS A 205 15.08 -8.51 1.89
C HIS A 205 14.55 -7.41 0.97
N ASP A 206 13.80 -6.44 1.53
CA ASP A 206 13.31 -5.27 0.80
C ASP A 206 14.46 -4.33 0.41
N LEU A 207 14.21 -3.42 -0.52
CA LEU A 207 15.16 -2.37 -0.89
C LEU A 207 15.50 -1.50 0.33
N VAL A 208 16.73 -0.99 0.33
CA VAL A 208 17.24 -0.14 1.43
C VAL A 208 16.34 1.07 1.70
N ASP A 209 15.73 1.60 0.65
CA ASP A 209 14.79 2.72 0.69
C ASP A 209 13.65 2.47 1.70
N PHE A 210 13.09 1.27 1.69
CA PHE A 210 11.96 0.89 2.55
C PHE A 210 12.40 0.38 3.92
N THR A 211 13.52 -0.35 4.00
CA THR A 211 14.02 -0.84 5.30
C THR A 211 14.53 0.31 6.18
N GLU A 212 15.27 1.26 5.62
CA GLU A 212 15.72 2.47 6.33
C GLU A 212 14.55 3.45 6.52
N GLY A 213 13.67 3.59 5.51
CA GLY A 213 12.46 4.40 5.60
C GLY A 213 11.55 3.97 6.75
N ALA A 214 11.31 2.68 6.91
CA ALA A 214 10.51 2.14 8.02
C ALA A 214 11.15 2.47 9.38
N ARG A 215 12.47 2.35 9.50
CA ARG A 215 13.18 2.70 10.74
C ARG A 215 13.07 4.19 11.06
N LYS A 216 13.25 5.06 10.03
CA LYS A 216 13.13 6.52 10.17
C LYS A 216 11.71 6.91 10.59
N MET A 217 10.68 6.43 9.89
CA MET A 217 9.28 6.74 10.23
C MET A 217 8.93 6.28 11.64
N ALA A 218 9.29 5.04 12.02
CA ALA A 218 9.02 4.54 13.37
C ALA A 218 9.77 5.32 14.46
N GLY A 219 10.94 5.89 14.15
CA GLY A 219 11.69 6.75 15.07
C GLY A 219 11.10 8.16 15.22
N THR A 220 10.25 8.58 14.29
CA THR A 220 9.66 9.94 14.25
C THR A 220 8.22 9.95 14.78
N MET A 221 7.43 8.93 14.47
CA MET A 221 6.02 8.84 14.87
C MET A 221 5.91 8.48 16.37
N PRO A 222 5.11 9.24 17.19
CA PRO A 222 5.11 9.11 18.64
C PRO A 222 4.72 7.73 19.19
N GLN A 223 3.79 7.02 18.54
CA GLN A 223 3.29 5.72 18.98
C GLN A 223 3.68 4.57 18.04
N ALA A 224 4.75 4.75 17.25
CA ALA A 224 5.15 3.74 16.30
C ALA A 224 6.10 2.70 16.90
N ARG A 225 5.96 1.46 16.40
CA ARG A 225 6.89 0.35 16.61
C ARG A 225 7.51 -0.06 15.28
N HIS A 226 8.83 -0.20 15.25
CA HIS A 226 9.52 -0.77 14.09
C HIS A 226 9.53 -2.29 14.16
N ALA A 227 9.37 -2.95 13.01
CA ALA A 227 9.54 -4.40 12.87
C ALA A 227 10.14 -4.76 11.52
N MET A 228 10.68 -5.99 11.43
CA MET A 228 11.14 -6.61 10.17
C MET A 228 10.35 -7.89 9.96
N ILE A 229 9.88 -8.14 8.72
CA ILE A 229 9.18 -9.36 8.35
C ILE A 229 10.23 -10.33 7.80
N ALA A 230 10.54 -11.36 8.59
CA ALA A 230 11.57 -12.33 8.23
C ALA A 230 11.26 -13.05 6.92
N GLY A 231 12.27 -13.16 6.05
CA GLY A 231 12.19 -13.85 4.77
C GLY A 231 11.35 -13.15 3.70
N ALA A 232 10.81 -11.96 3.95
CA ALA A 232 10.03 -11.19 2.99
C ALA A 232 10.87 -10.15 2.26
N GLY A 233 10.47 -9.82 1.04
CA GLY A 233 10.87 -8.63 0.31
C GLY A 233 9.80 -7.53 0.41
N HIS A 234 9.59 -6.82 -0.70
CA HIS A 234 8.69 -5.66 -0.77
C HIS A 234 7.20 -6.05 -0.64
N LEU A 235 6.82 -7.18 -1.22
CA LEU A 235 5.44 -7.67 -1.22
C LEU A 235 5.21 -8.71 -0.10
N ALA A 236 5.59 -8.38 1.13
CA ALA A 236 5.50 -9.27 2.28
C ALA A 236 4.14 -10.01 2.42
N PRO A 237 2.97 -9.39 2.15
CA PRO A 237 1.70 -10.08 2.18
C PRO A 237 1.62 -11.26 1.20
N LEU A 238 2.26 -11.16 0.04
CA LEU A 238 2.28 -12.21 -0.98
C LEU A 238 3.42 -13.22 -0.78
N GLU A 239 4.57 -12.75 -0.32
CA GLU A 239 5.81 -13.53 -0.23
C GLU A 239 5.89 -14.37 1.04
N THR A 240 5.40 -13.83 2.16
CA THR A 240 5.41 -14.49 3.47
C THR A 240 4.06 -14.30 4.19
N PRO A 241 2.95 -14.79 3.61
CA PRO A 241 1.59 -14.49 4.06
C PRO A 241 1.33 -14.85 5.53
N PHE A 242 1.93 -15.92 6.03
CA PHE A 242 1.79 -16.32 7.42
C PHE A 242 2.49 -15.35 8.38
N ALA A 243 3.78 -15.03 8.12
CA ALA A 243 4.56 -14.12 8.97
C ALA A 243 3.94 -12.70 8.98
N PHE A 244 3.47 -12.23 7.82
CA PHE A 244 2.73 -10.98 7.71
C PHE A 244 1.48 -10.97 8.61
N ARG A 245 0.60 -11.99 8.49
CA ARG A 245 -0.63 -12.05 9.31
C ARG A 245 -0.36 -12.11 10.80
N GLU A 246 0.57 -12.95 11.23
CA GLU A 246 0.96 -13.05 12.65
C GLU A 246 1.44 -11.71 13.20
N MET A 247 2.22 -10.96 12.42
CA MET A 247 2.71 -9.65 12.83
C MET A 247 1.57 -8.63 12.94
N VAL A 248 0.69 -8.54 11.94
CA VAL A 248 -0.44 -7.60 11.93
C VAL A 248 -1.42 -7.95 13.06
N LEU A 249 -1.84 -9.20 13.20
CA LEU A 249 -2.75 -9.62 14.27
C LEU A 249 -2.12 -9.47 15.67
N GLY A 250 -0.82 -9.70 15.79
CA GLY A 250 -0.09 -9.46 17.04
C GLY A 250 -0.02 -7.98 17.44
N PHE A 251 -0.05 -7.09 16.46
CA PHE A 251 -0.11 -5.64 16.67
C PHE A 251 -1.51 -5.14 17.03
N LEU A 252 -2.56 -5.69 16.40
CA LEU A 252 -3.94 -5.25 16.56
C LEU A 252 -4.60 -5.71 17.88
N ARG A 253 -4.00 -6.67 18.59
CA ARG A 253 -4.45 -7.16 19.93
C ARG A 253 -4.01 -6.22 21.05
#